data_e5a31a80df4f9063f3d3f9137761c93e
#
_entry.id   e5a31a80df4f9063f3d3f9137761c93e
#
_cell.length_a   1.000
_cell.length_b   1.000
_cell.length_c   1.000
_cell.angle_alpha   90.00
_cell.angle_beta   90.00
_cell.angle_gamma   90.00
#
_symmetry.space_group_name_H-M   'P 1'
#
loop_
_entity.id
_entity.type
_entity.pdbx_description
1 polymer ?
#
loop_
_entity_poly.entity_id
_entity_poly.type
_entity_poly.pdbx_seq_one_letter_code
_entity_poly.pdbx_strand_id
1 'polypeptide(L)'
;MIKFLICILSILPVIVKSQDVIPKLFIKCDRCDDTYIRKEINYVDHVRDQALANIQLFIYRNRNANNGNRYTLDFIGNEFFSDKNISLQVDTNPKMTRDEIRSSLKNKIELGLVYYLIETDISNKIRISYDSAILSDEIESSSDKWNNWVFQSAGDANFENETSRKKSNINLQFDADKVTDKIKLQFDLDFERSNDRYENDDNIFSSRRNRKSFSMKSVWSLNEKWSAGFSGGASSDTYQNIDFRYHILPAIEYSFFPYNEFVRREMVINYRIGYGYRNYIEKTIYDKLKEDVYVHFVGFETRFRQPWGEINTNLSGKSFLQDPEKYSLRFDSWFSIRVFEGLSVRLGGELELIRDQLSLPMRNVSIEDLLLQQKEIATDFFTEFRIGLSYTFGSAYNNYLNSRL
;
A
#
# COMPACT_ATOMS: atom_id res chain seq x y z
N MET A 1 -24.08 -84.61 -1.14
CA MET A 1 -22.98 -84.22 -2.07
C MET A 1 -23.07 -82.70 -2.30
N ILE A 2 -22.28 -81.93 -1.56
CA ILE A 2 -22.24 -80.44 -1.62
C ILE A 2 -21.03 -80.07 -2.46
N LYS A 3 -21.29 -79.41 -3.61
CA LYS A 3 -20.23 -78.91 -4.47
C LYS A 3 -19.82 -77.49 -3.99
N PHE A 4 -18.59 -77.34 -3.47
CA PHE A 4 -17.95 -76.06 -3.17
C PHE A 4 -17.51 -75.42 -4.48
N LEU A 5 -18.05 -74.23 -4.78
CA LEU A 5 -17.67 -73.43 -5.90
C LEU A 5 -16.66 -72.40 -5.35
N ILE A 6 -15.39 -72.58 -5.65
CA ILE A 6 -14.32 -71.63 -5.29
C ILE A 6 -14.31 -70.55 -6.35
N CYS A 7 -14.73 -69.33 -5.96
CA CYS A 7 -14.62 -68.10 -6.77
C CYS A 7 -13.24 -67.50 -6.60
N ILE A 8 -12.33 -67.67 -7.57
CA ILE A 8 -11.01 -67.03 -7.60
C ILE A 8 -11.22 -65.60 -8.05
N LEU A 9 -11.19 -64.68 -7.08
CA LEU A 9 -11.20 -63.22 -7.34
C LEU A 9 -9.79 -62.80 -7.81
N SER A 10 -9.57 -62.62 -9.09
CA SER A 10 -8.34 -62.12 -9.66
C SER A 10 -8.19 -60.65 -9.32
N ILE A 11 -7.31 -60.36 -8.36
CA ILE A 11 -6.85 -58.98 -8.05
C ILE A 11 -5.88 -58.57 -9.18
N LEU A 12 -6.38 -57.83 -10.15
CA LEU A 12 -5.53 -57.13 -11.12
C LEU A 12 -4.88 -55.95 -10.39
N PRO A 13 -3.54 -55.85 -10.38
CA PRO A 13 -2.88 -54.66 -9.86
C PRO A 13 -3.24 -53.50 -10.82
N VAL A 14 -3.96 -52.50 -10.30
CA VAL A 14 -4.14 -51.21 -10.97
C VAL A 14 -2.78 -50.53 -10.91
N ILE A 15 -2.04 -50.63 -12.01
CA ILE A 15 -0.82 -49.84 -12.19
C ILE A 15 -1.31 -48.38 -12.36
N VAL A 16 -1.36 -47.65 -11.27
CA VAL A 16 -1.51 -46.19 -11.32
C VAL A 16 -0.24 -45.66 -11.98
N LYS A 17 -0.28 -45.41 -13.27
CA LYS A 17 0.75 -44.61 -13.93
C LYS A 17 0.75 -43.25 -13.27
N SER A 18 1.79 -42.96 -12.51
CA SER A 18 2.14 -41.59 -12.12
C SER A 18 2.26 -40.78 -13.43
N GLN A 19 1.28 -39.92 -13.70
CA GLN A 19 1.42 -38.96 -14.76
C GLN A 19 2.46 -37.95 -14.29
N ASP A 20 3.44 -37.60 -15.14
CA ASP A 20 4.34 -36.48 -14.94
C ASP A 20 3.49 -35.20 -14.79
N VAL A 21 3.03 -34.90 -13.60
CA VAL A 21 2.18 -33.74 -13.35
C VAL A 21 3.07 -32.54 -13.17
N ILE A 22 3.17 -31.74 -14.22
CA ILE A 22 3.77 -30.41 -14.11
C ILE A 22 2.87 -29.57 -13.21
N PRO A 23 3.35 -29.05 -12.07
CA PRO A 23 2.53 -28.26 -11.16
C PRO A 23 2.01 -26.99 -11.82
N LYS A 24 0.73 -26.72 -11.58
CA LYS A 24 0.05 -25.52 -12.07
C LYS A 24 0.19 -24.39 -11.05
N LEU A 25 0.82 -23.30 -11.44
CA LEU A 25 1.11 -22.14 -10.60
C LEU A 25 0.21 -20.95 -10.97
N PHE A 26 -0.57 -20.48 -10.00
CA PHE A 26 -1.24 -19.19 -10.06
C PHE A 26 -0.42 -18.15 -9.31
N ILE A 27 -0.21 -16.96 -9.91
CA ILE A 27 0.48 -15.84 -9.27
C ILE A 27 -0.45 -14.64 -9.23
N LYS A 28 -0.66 -14.10 -8.01
CA LYS A 28 -1.25 -12.79 -7.81
C LYS A 28 -0.24 -11.89 -7.14
N CYS A 29 0.16 -10.85 -7.82
CA CYS A 29 1.13 -9.90 -7.33
C CYS A 29 0.70 -8.46 -7.57
N ASP A 30 0.82 -7.62 -6.55
CA ASP A 30 0.62 -6.19 -6.66
C ASP A 30 1.96 -5.51 -7.00
N ARG A 31 2.02 -4.90 -8.20
CA ARG A 31 3.17 -4.09 -8.66
C ARG A 31 4.50 -4.86 -8.73
N CYS A 32 4.50 -6.13 -9.14
CA CYS A 32 5.69 -6.85 -9.57
C CYS A 32 5.69 -7.05 -11.10
N ASP A 33 6.83 -7.45 -11.64
CA ASP A 33 6.98 -7.79 -13.06
C ASP A 33 6.53 -9.24 -13.30
N ASP A 34 5.20 -9.44 -13.40
CA ASP A 34 4.59 -10.75 -13.64
C ASP A 34 5.08 -11.38 -14.95
N THR A 35 5.29 -10.56 -15.97
CA THR A 35 5.83 -10.98 -17.27
C THR A 35 7.22 -11.58 -17.14
N TYR A 36 8.10 -10.92 -16.39
CA TYR A 36 9.44 -11.41 -16.11
C TYR A 36 9.41 -12.73 -15.33
N ILE A 37 8.61 -12.79 -14.26
CA ILE A 37 8.50 -13.98 -13.42
C ILE A 37 8.03 -15.19 -14.24
N ARG A 38 6.99 -15.04 -15.06
CA ARG A 38 6.47 -16.13 -15.90
C ARG A 38 7.47 -16.59 -16.98
N LYS A 39 8.26 -15.68 -17.49
CA LYS A 39 9.29 -16.00 -18.49
C LYS A 39 10.45 -16.80 -17.88
N GLU A 40 10.91 -16.38 -16.72
CA GLU A 40 12.07 -17.00 -16.06
C GLU A 40 11.70 -18.32 -15.36
N ILE A 41 10.51 -18.43 -14.79
CA ILE A 41 9.99 -19.63 -14.12
C ILE A 41 9.13 -20.41 -15.11
N ASN A 42 9.74 -21.02 -16.11
CA ASN A 42 9.05 -21.69 -17.23
C ASN A 42 8.92 -23.21 -17.07
N TYR A 43 9.36 -23.76 -15.95
CA TYR A 43 9.32 -25.19 -15.63
C TYR A 43 8.07 -25.61 -14.86
N VAL A 44 7.11 -24.69 -14.66
CA VAL A 44 5.77 -24.92 -14.12
C VAL A 44 4.72 -24.39 -15.10
N ASP A 45 3.50 -24.96 -15.06
CA ASP A 45 2.40 -24.48 -15.87
C ASP A 45 1.74 -23.26 -15.19
N HIS A 46 1.93 -22.07 -15.76
CA HIS A 46 1.26 -20.89 -15.26
C HIS A 46 -0.20 -20.86 -15.65
N VAL A 47 -1.09 -20.76 -14.66
CA VAL A 47 -2.53 -20.63 -14.88
C VAL A 47 -3.02 -19.24 -14.52
N ARG A 48 -4.04 -18.76 -15.24
CA ARG A 48 -4.65 -17.45 -14.98
C ARG A 48 -5.75 -17.51 -13.94
N ASP A 49 -6.33 -18.68 -13.75
CA ASP A 49 -7.38 -18.88 -12.76
C ASP A 49 -6.85 -19.62 -11.53
N GLN A 50 -7.12 -19.05 -10.38
CA GLN A 50 -6.71 -19.58 -9.08
C GLN A 50 -7.32 -20.98 -8.81
N ALA A 51 -8.55 -21.23 -9.29
CA ALA A 51 -9.23 -22.50 -9.05
C ALA A 51 -8.57 -23.68 -9.77
N LEU A 52 -7.78 -23.40 -10.82
CA LEU A 52 -7.09 -24.42 -11.60
C LEU A 52 -5.65 -24.68 -11.09
N ALA A 53 -5.21 -23.96 -10.08
CA ALA A 53 -3.84 -24.03 -9.59
C ALA A 53 -3.65 -25.08 -8.52
N ASN A 54 -2.59 -25.88 -8.63
CA ASN A 54 -2.11 -26.75 -7.55
C ASN A 54 -1.32 -25.94 -6.51
N ILE A 55 -0.66 -24.83 -6.95
CA ILE A 55 0.09 -23.91 -6.11
C ILE A 55 -0.41 -22.50 -6.38
N GLN A 56 -0.84 -21.80 -5.34
CA GLN A 56 -1.26 -20.41 -5.42
C GLN A 56 -0.22 -19.54 -4.73
N LEU A 57 0.34 -18.58 -5.44
CA LEU A 57 1.30 -17.61 -4.91
C LEU A 57 0.65 -16.23 -4.83
N PHE A 58 0.55 -15.70 -3.61
CA PHE A 58 0.14 -14.33 -3.34
C PHE A 58 1.35 -13.53 -2.87
N ILE A 59 1.64 -12.42 -3.55
CA ILE A 59 2.75 -11.54 -3.22
C ILE A 59 2.19 -10.21 -2.73
N TYR A 60 2.34 -9.94 -1.44
CA TYR A 60 1.93 -8.70 -0.79
C TYR A 60 3.12 -7.78 -0.62
N ARG A 61 2.94 -6.51 -0.93
CA ARG A 61 3.97 -5.48 -0.77
C ARG A 61 3.61 -4.52 0.33
N ASN A 62 4.51 -4.32 1.28
CA ASN A 62 4.41 -3.32 2.33
C ASN A 62 5.70 -2.50 2.40
N ARG A 63 5.60 -1.21 2.77
CA ARG A 63 6.80 -0.40 3.00
C ARG A 63 7.54 -0.95 4.23
N ASN A 64 8.85 -1.11 4.13
CA ASN A 64 9.69 -1.53 5.24
C ASN A 64 10.36 -0.33 5.91
N ALA A 65 11.04 -0.58 7.03
CA ALA A 65 11.71 0.44 7.83
C ALA A 65 12.84 1.19 7.08
N ASN A 66 13.37 0.59 6.02
CA ASN A 66 14.48 1.15 5.24
C ASN A 66 13.98 1.98 4.03
N ASN A 67 12.74 2.49 4.05
CA ASN A 67 12.11 3.18 2.93
C ASN A 67 12.06 2.35 1.61
N GLY A 68 12.39 1.07 1.68
CA GLY A 68 12.17 0.09 0.64
C GLY A 68 10.83 -0.62 0.80
N ASN A 69 10.76 -1.85 0.31
CA ASN A 69 9.57 -2.67 0.44
C ASN A 69 9.92 -4.06 0.99
N ARG A 70 9.02 -4.59 1.81
CA ARG A 70 8.97 -6.01 2.15
C ARG A 70 7.92 -6.67 1.28
N TYR A 71 8.33 -7.66 0.54
CA TYR A 71 7.44 -8.54 -0.21
C TYR A 71 7.23 -9.80 0.62
N THR A 72 5.99 -10.11 0.94
CA THR A 72 5.60 -11.37 1.58
C THR A 72 5.00 -12.27 0.51
N LEU A 73 5.61 -13.44 0.33
CA LEU A 73 5.27 -14.44 -0.67
C LEU A 73 4.56 -15.59 0.03
N ASP A 74 3.25 -15.64 -0.07
CA ASP A 74 2.43 -16.69 0.53
C ASP A 74 2.10 -17.75 -0.51
N PHE A 75 2.67 -18.92 -0.35
CA PHE A 75 2.37 -20.09 -1.16
C PHE A 75 1.31 -20.92 -0.46
N ILE A 76 0.23 -21.23 -1.17
CA ILE A 76 -0.87 -22.05 -0.70
C ILE A 76 -1.00 -23.23 -1.65
N GLY A 77 -0.86 -24.45 -1.11
CA GLY A 77 -1.05 -25.68 -1.85
C GLY A 77 -2.54 -26.05 -1.95
N ASN A 78 -2.92 -26.62 -3.08
CA ASN A 78 -4.24 -27.17 -3.33
C ASN A 78 -4.13 -28.60 -3.85
N GLU A 79 -5.21 -29.34 -3.82
CA GLU A 79 -5.29 -30.73 -4.28
C GLU A 79 -4.19 -31.61 -3.64
N PHE A 80 -3.27 -32.10 -4.44
CA PHE A 80 -2.15 -32.92 -3.99
C PHE A 80 -1.24 -32.21 -2.97
N PHE A 81 -1.21 -30.88 -2.97
CA PHE A 81 -0.42 -30.06 -2.05
C PHE A 81 -1.25 -29.38 -0.95
N SER A 82 -2.47 -29.84 -0.66
CA SER A 82 -3.44 -29.15 0.22
C SER A 82 -2.92 -28.82 1.62
N ASP A 83 -1.99 -29.62 2.16
CA ASP A 83 -1.43 -29.42 3.49
C ASP A 83 -0.12 -28.60 3.50
N LYS A 84 0.29 -28.12 2.31
CA LYS A 84 1.55 -27.41 2.15
C LYS A 84 1.33 -25.92 1.98
N ASN A 85 1.65 -25.18 3.02
CA ASN A 85 1.67 -23.73 2.97
C ASN A 85 3.00 -23.21 3.49
N ILE A 86 3.60 -22.26 2.78
CA ILE A 86 4.84 -21.62 3.19
C ILE A 86 4.78 -20.12 2.92
N SER A 87 5.33 -19.32 3.81
CA SER A 87 5.46 -17.88 3.65
C SER A 87 6.92 -17.48 3.66
N LEU A 88 7.37 -16.79 2.63
CA LEU A 88 8.73 -16.28 2.48
C LEU A 88 8.71 -14.76 2.39
N GLN A 89 9.85 -14.13 2.70
CA GLN A 89 9.97 -12.68 2.65
C GLN A 89 11.19 -12.24 1.85
N VAL A 90 11.03 -11.10 1.13
CA VAL A 90 12.11 -10.39 0.45
C VAL A 90 12.06 -8.94 0.88
N ASP A 91 13.13 -8.46 1.49
CA ASP A 91 13.30 -7.05 1.80
C ASP A 91 14.11 -6.36 0.70
N THR A 92 13.63 -5.21 0.27
CA THR A 92 14.33 -4.34 -0.67
C THR A 92 14.67 -3.00 -0.01
N ASN A 93 15.61 -2.28 -0.59
CA ASN A 93 15.95 -0.94 -0.15
C ASN A 93 15.86 0.06 -1.33
N PRO A 94 15.83 1.38 -1.08
CA PRO A 94 15.67 2.39 -2.13
C PRO A 94 16.81 2.43 -3.16
N LYS A 95 17.97 1.83 -2.85
CA LYS A 95 19.13 1.80 -3.75
C LYS A 95 19.01 0.71 -4.81
N MET A 96 18.15 -0.29 -4.59
CA MET A 96 17.95 -1.39 -5.53
C MET A 96 17.26 -0.91 -6.80
N THR A 97 17.81 -1.29 -7.92
CA THR A 97 17.19 -1.11 -9.23
C THR A 97 15.96 -2.02 -9.40
N ARG A 98 15.11 -1.72 -10.37
CA ARG A 98 13.96 -2.59 -10.69
C ARG A 98 14.39 -3.99 -11.09
N ASP A 99 15.56 -4.12 -11.74
CA ASP A 99 16.11 -5.40 -12.16
C ASP A 99 16.57 -6.25 -10.96
N GLU A 100 17.25 -5.65 -10.00
CA GLU A 100 17.65 -6.32 -8.76
C GLU A 100 16.44 -6.77 -7.93
N ILE A 101 15.39 -5.93 -7.86
CA ILE A 101 14.15 -6.28 -7.16
C ILE A 101 13.45 -7.48 -7.80
N ARG A 102 13.24 -7.46 -9.14
CA ARG A 102 12.56 -8.57 -9.83
C ARG A 102 13.37 -9.86 -9.78
N SER A 103 14.71 -9.78 -9.86
CA SER A 103 15.61 -10.91 -9.72
C SER A 103 15.58 -11.51 -8.33
N SER A 104 15.57 -10.68 -7.28
CA SER A 104 15.42 -11.11 -5.88
C SER A 104 14.08 -11.81 -5.64
N LEU A 105 12.99 -11.27 -6.20
CA LEU A 105 11.66 -11.88 -6.14
C LEU A 105 11.65 -13.24 -6.85
N LYS A 106 12.17 -13.30 -8.08
CA LYS A 106 12.28 -14.54 -8.87
C LYS A 106 13.03 -15.63 -8.09
N ASN A 107 14.20 -15.30 -7.56
CA ASN A 107 15.01 -16.26 -6.79
C ASN A 107 14.27 -16.77 -5.55
N LYS A 108 13.53 -15.88 -4.85
CA LYS A 108 12.76 -16.28 -3.67
C LYS A 108 11.53 -17.12 -4.05
N ILE A 109 10.90 -16.85 -5.21
CA ILE A 109 9.80 -17.66 -5.73
C ILE A 109 10.30 -19.06 -6.06
N GLU A 110 11.44 -19.17 -6.74
CA GLU A 110 12.05 -20.48 -7.06
C GLU A 110 12.33 -21.27 -5.79
N LEU A 111 12.90 -20.64 -4.76
CA LEU A 111 13.14 -21.28 -3.49
C LEU A 111 11.85 -21.82 -2.82
N GLY A 112 10.76 -21.03 -2.89
CA GLY A 112 9.44 -21.47 -2.40
C GLY A 112 8.87 -22.62 -3.21
N LEU A 113 9.06 -22.61 -4.52
CA LEU A 113 8.59 -23.69 -5.41
C LEU A 113 9.33 -25.01 -5.17
N VAL A 114 10.62 -24.99 -4.79
CA VAL A 114 11.36 -26.21 -4.45
C VAL A 114 10.63 -27.02 -3.40
N TYR A 115 9.99 -26.39 -2.40
CA TYR A 115 9.21 -27.05 -1.36
C TYR A 115 8.09 -27.95 -1.88
N TYR A 116 7.52 -27.62 -3.05
CA TYR A 116 6.49 -28.40 -3.74
C TYR A 116 7.09 -29.35 -4.76
N LEU A 117 8.11 -28.91 -5.50
CA LEU A 117 8.69 -29.67 -6.61
C LEU A 117 9.46 -30.91 -6.16
N ILE A 118 9.96 -30.94 -4.92
CA ILE A 118 10.69 -32.12 -4.38
C ILE A 118 9.82 -33.37 -4.29
N GLU A 119 8.49 -33.24 -4.29
CA GLU A 119 7.56 -34.37 -4.28
C GLU A 119 7.03 -34.76 -5.67
N THR A 120 7.54 -34.12 -6.70
CA THR A 120 7.17 -34.42 -8.10
C THR A 120 8.36 -35.10 -8.83
N ASP A 121 8.10 -35.63 -10.00
CA ASP A 121 9.16 -36.24 -10.83
C ASP A 121 10.20 -35.23 -11.33
N ILE A 122 9.87 -33.91 -11.23
CA ILE A 122 10.81 -32.82 -11.53
C ILE A 122 11.96 -32.78 -10.51
N SER A 123 11.78 -33.34 -9.31
CA SER A 123 12.79 -33.37 -8.25
C SER A 123 14.16 -33.83 -8.72
N ASN A 124 14.22 -34.87 -9.58
CA ASN A 124 15.43 -35.43 -10.15
C ASN A 124 16.17 -34.47 -11.10
N LYS A 125 15.51 -33.40 -11.55
CA LYS A 125 16.05 -32.38 -12.45
C LYS A 125 16.48 -31.11 -11.70
N ILE A 126 16.12 -30.99 -10.41
CA ILE A 126 16.48 -29.83 -9.58
C ILE A 126 17.94 -29.94 -9.17
N ARG A 127 18.70 -28.89 -9.42
CA ARG A 127 20.07 -28.71 -8.93
C ARG A 127 20.12 -27.42 -8.12
N ILE A 128 20.47 -27.54 -6.84
CA ILE A 128 20.67 -26.38 -5.96
C ILE A 128 22.19 -26.13 -5.96
N SER A 129 22.60 -24.98 -6.47
CA SER A 129 23.98 -24.51 -6.39
C SER A 129 24.08 -23.43 -5.31
N TYR A 130 25.15 -23.48 -4.57
CA TYR A 130 25.49 -22.51 -3.55
C TYR A 130 26.74 -21.75 -3.98
N ASP A 131 26.62 -20.42 -4.08
CA ASP A 131 27.76 -19.57 -4.39
C ASP A 131 28.54 -19.25 -3.09
N SER A 132 29.65 -19.97 -2.89
CA SER A 132 30.48 -19.80 -1.71
C SER A 132 31.26 -18.48 -1.67
N ALA A 133 31.35 -17.76 -2.80
CA ALA A 133 32.06 -16.49 -2.86
C ALA A 133 31.36 -15.37 -2.08
N ILE A 134 30.05 -15.49 -1.87
CA ILE A 134 29.24 -14.48 -1.17
C ILE A 134 29.49 -14.49 0.37
N LEU A 135 29.97 -15.60 0.92
CA LEU A 135 30.18 -15.72 2.40
C LEU A 135 31.44 -15.04 2.92
N SER A 136 32.41 -14.74 2.09
CA SER A 136 33.65 -14.13 2.57
C SER A 136 33.54 -12.63 2.84
N ASP A 137 32.56 -11.94 2.21
CA ASP A 137 32.42 -10.50 2.32
C ASP A 137 31.27 -10.03 3.26
N GLU A 138 30.35 -10.93 3.68
CA GLU A 138 29.16 -10.55 4.48
C GLU A 138 29.20 -10.99 5.95
N ILE A 139 30.21 -11.72 6.41
CA ILE A 139 30.31 -12.15 7.83
C ILE A 139 31.03 -11.10 8.72
N GLU A 140 31.38 -9.94 8.21
CA GLU A 140 31.48 -8.82 9.13
C GLU A 140 30.06 -8.48 9.59
N SER A 141 29.74 -8.84 10.83
CA SER A 141 28.55 -8.34 11.51
C SER A 141 28.61 -6.83 11.46
N SER A 142 28.03 -6.24 10.40
CA SER A 142 28.00 -4.80 10.23
C SER A 142 27.16 -4.27 11.38
N SER A 143 27.82 -3.82 12.45
CA SER A 143 27.13 -3.05 13.46
C SER A 143 26.45 -1.90 12.73
N ASP A 144 25.12 -1.87 12.79
CA ASP A 144 24.36 -0.78 12.17
C ASP A 144 24.76 0.56 12.80
N LYS A 145 25.67 1.27 12.13
CA LYS A 145 26.21 2.57 12.58
C LYS A 145 25.14 3.64 12.74
N TRP A 146 23.98 3.44 12.08
CA TRP A 146 22.87 4.35 12.08
C TRP A 146 21.80 4.02 13.11
N ASN A 147 21.94 2.91 13.83
CA ASN A 147 21.03 2.47 14.89
C ASN A 147 19.55 2.50 14.43
N ASN A 148 19.29 1.84 13.29
CA ASN A 148 18.01 1.73 12.61
C ASN A 148 17.42 3.08 12.08
N TRP A 149 18.22 4.13 11.98
CA TRP A 149 17.81 5.35 11.29
C TRP A 149 18.00 5.22 9.78
N VAL A 150 16.99 5.65 9.04
CA VAL A 150 17.02 5.77 7.59
C VAL A 150 16.68 7.20 7.22
N PHE A 151 17.52 7.82 6.42
CA PHE A 151 17.33 9.18 5.92
C PHE A 151 17.12 9.14 4.42
N GLN A 152 16.15 9.90 3.95
CA GLN A 152 15.87 10.06 2.53
C GLN A 152 15.73 11.55 2.20
N SER A 153 16.36 11.97 1.11
CA SER A 153 16.13 13.28 0.50
C SER A 153 15.69 13.06 -0.93
N ALA A 154 14.59 13.69 -1.32
CA ALA A 154 14.08 13.64 -2.67
C ALA A 154 13.75 15.06 -3.16
N GLY A 155 13.87 15.27 -4.46
CA GLY A 155 13.48 16.52 -5.09
C GLY A 155 13.05 16.28 -6.52
N ASP A 156 11.98 16.93 -6.94
CA ASP A 156 11.52 16.94 -8.31
C ASP A 156 11.13 18.35 -8.75
N ALA A 157 11.31 18.61 -10.03
CA ALA A 157 10.88 19.83 -10.67
C ALA A 157 10.21 19.51 -11.99
N ASN A 158 9.02 20.07 -12.21
CA ASN A 158 8.26 19.94 -13.44
C ASN A 158 8.02 21.32 -14.05
N PHE A 159 8.34 21.48 -15.32
CA PHE A 159 8.15 22.72 -16.07
C PHE A 159 7.33 22.42 -17.32
N GLU A 160 6.16 23.03 -17.43
CA GLU A 160 5.28 22.96 -18.59
C GLU A 160 5.26 24.33 -19.25
N ASN A 161 5.44 24.40 -20.55
CA ASN A 161 5.41 25.63 -21.34
C ASN A 161 4.57 25.43 -22.60
N GLU A 162 3.41 26.04 -22.60
CA GLU A 162 2.48 26.09 -23.72
C GLU A 162 2.30 27.54 -24.16
N THR A 163 1.67 27.79 -25.31
CA THR A 163 1.43 29.14 -25.84
C THR A 163 0.64 30.01 -24.86
N SER A 164 -0.38 29.42 -24.21
CA SER A 164 -1.31 30.11 -23.31
C SER A 164 -1.09 29.78 -21.83
N ARG A 165 -0.16 28.88 -21.49
CA ARG A 165 0.07 28.45 -20.11
C ARG A 165 1.53 28.16 -19.83
N LYS A 166 1.99 28.66 -18.69
CA LYS A 166 3.31 28.31 -18.14
C LYS A 166 3.12 27.81 -16.71
N LYS A 167 3.60 26.61 -16.43
CA LYS A 167 3.52 26.02 -15.09
C LYS A 167 4.89 25.57 -14.62
N SER A 168 5.20 25.83 -13.36
CA SER A 168 6.39 25.30 -12.70
C SER A 168 6.05 24.77 -11.32
N ASN A 169 6.40 23.51 -11.06
CA ASN A 169 6.26 22.86 -9.76
C ASN A 169 7.64 22.43 -9.28
N ILE A 170 7.97 22.74 -8.04
CA ILE A 170 9.18 22.29 -7.36
C ILE A 170 8.78 21.66 -6.04
N ASN A 171 9.17 20.41 -5.81
CA ASN A 171 8.96 19.68 -4.59
C ASN A 171 10.29 19.24 -4.01
N LEU A 172 10.48 19.44 -2.71
CA LEU A 172 11.63 18.95 -1.96
C LEU A 172 11.10 18.24 -0.71
N GLN A 173 11.63 17.06 -0.45
CA GLN A 173 11.23 16.22 0.67
C GLN A 173 12.48 15.72 1.40
N PHE A 174 12.40 15.69 2.72
CA PHE A 174 13.40 15.06 3.58
C PHE A 174 12.68 14.23 4.64
N ASP A 175 13.00 12.95 4.70
CA ASP A 175 12.43 12.00 5.65
C ASP A 175 13.53 11.43 6.54
N ALA A 176 13.20 11.21 7.82
CA ALA A 176 14.03 10.51 8.76
C ALA A 176 13.17 9.52 9.55
N ASP A 177 13.41 8.23 9.32
CA ASP A 177 12.64 7.13 9.90
C ASP A 177 13.52 6.26 10.79
N LYS A 178 12.99 5.91 11.96
CA LYS A 178 13.53 4.84 12.79
C LYS A 178 12.40 3.90 13.17
N VAL A 179 12.47 2.65 12.74
CA VAL A 179 11.46 1.64 13.02
C VAL A 179 12.12 0.39 13.60
N THR A 180 11.66 0.00 14.77
CA THR A 180 12.02 -1.23 15.47
C THR A 180 10.75 -1.92 15.96
N ASP A 181 10.84 -3.11 16.54
CA ASP A 181 9.69 -3.81 17.11
C ASP A 181 9.00 -3.01 18.24
N LYS A 182 9.73 -2.13 18.92
CA LYS A 182 9.26 -1.39 20.10
C LYS A 182 8.92 0.06 19.82
N ILE A 183 9.56 0.67 18.83
CA ILE A 183 9.47 2.11 18.59
C ILE A 183 9.41 2.41 17.09
N LYS A 184 8.55 3.35 16.74
CA LYS A 184 8.48 3.96 15.41
C LYS A 184 8.57 5.47 15.56
N LEU A 185 9.64 6.06 15.01
CA LEU A 185 9.85 7.51 14.91
C LEU A 185 9.89 7.88 13.44
N GLN A 186 9.13 8.89 13.07
CA GLN A 186 9.07 9.41 11.71
C GLN A 186 9.11 10.94 11.76
N PHE A 187 9.93 11.53 10.90
CA PHE A 187 10.03 12.97 10.72
C PHE A 187 10.01 13.22 9.21
N ASP A 188 9.10 14.09 8.79
CA ASP A 188 8.95 14.47 7.39
C ASP A 188 9.05 16.00 7.28
N LEU A 189 9.81 16.47 6.33
CA LEU A 189 9.94 17.89 5.99
C LEU A 189 9.67 18.04 4.49
N ASP A 190 8.61 18.78 4.16
CA ASP A 190 8.20 18.99 2.79
C ASP A 190 8.21 20.47 2.43
N PHE A 191 8.63 20.75 1.22
CA PHE A 191 8.55 22.06 0.60
C PHE A 191 7.98 21.90 -0.81
N GLU A 192 6.86 22.58 -1.08
CA GLU A 192 6.20 22.60 -2.38
C GLU A 192 6.02 24.05 -2.83
N ARG A 193 6.38 24.31 -4.07
CA ARG A 193 6.10 25.58 -4.73
C ARG A 193 5.55 25.33 -6.12
N SER A 194 4.34 25.85 -6.37
CA SER A 194 3.69 25.83 -7.68
C SER A 194 3.45 27.27 -8.15
N ASN A 195 3.83 27.54 -9.41
CA ASN A 195 3.47 28.77 -10.09
C ASN A 195 2.78 28.39 -11.39
N ASP A 196 1.58 28.94 -11.59
CA ASP A 196 0.79 28.80 -12.80
C ASP A 196 0.56 30.20 -13.38
N ARG A 197 0.79 30.37 -14.69
CA ARG A 197 0.53 31.60 -15.43
C ARG A 197 -0.24 31.27 -16.70
N TYR A 198 -1.36 31.90 -16.85
CA TYR A 198 -2.20 31.82 -18.05
C TYR A 198 -2.19 33.17 -18.75
N GLU A 199 -2.03 33.14 -20.08
CA GLU A 199 -2.10 34.29 -20.95
C GLU A 199 -3.24 34.05 -21.97
N ASN A 200 -4.23 34.93 -21.97
CA ASN A 200 -5.32 34.90 -22.94
C ASN A 200 -5.56 36.30 -23.44
N ASP A 201 -5.19 36.53 -24.70
CA ASP A 201 -5.23 37.85 -25.38
C ASP A 201 -4.67 38.98 -24.52
N ASP A 202 -5.52 39.78 -23.89
CA ASP A 202 -5.13 40.94 -23.08
C ASP A 202 -5.05 40.66 -21.58
N ASN A 203 -5.34 39.42 -21.13
CA ASN A 203 -5.40 39.08 -19.71
C ASN A 203 -4.31 38.08 -19.32
N ILE A 204 -3.60 38.42 -18.25
CA ILE A 204 -2.60 37.55 -17.63
C ILE A 204 -3.09 37.18 -16.23
N PHE A 205 -3.31 35.89 -16.01
CA PHE A 205 -3.65 35.33 -14.69
C PHE A 205 -2.44 34.59 -14.14
N SER A 206 -2.08 34.84 -12.89
CA SER A 206 -0.97 34.15 -12.24
C SER A 206 -1.37 33.64 -10.86
N SER A 207 -1.02 32.38 -10.59
CA SER A 207 -1.20 31.74 -9.32
C SER A 207 0.15 31.36 -8.72
N ARG A 208 0.32 31.60 -7.44
CA ARG A 208 1.49 31.10 -6.68
C ARG A 208 0.99 30.38 -5.44
N ARG A 209 1.27 29.09 -5.36
CA ARG A 209 1.02 28.28 -4.18
C ARG A 209 2.35 27.89 -3.54
N ASN A 210 2.48 28.13 -2.23
CA ASN A 210 3.59 27.69 -1.43
C ASN A 210 3.05 26.86 -0.28
N ARG A 211 3.65 25.70 -0.08
CA ARG A 211 3.39 24.85 1.08
C ARG A 211 4.72 24.46 1.72
N LYS A 212 4.78 24.54 3.02
CA LYS A 212 5.88 24.05 3.83
C LYS A 212 5.27 23.25 4.96
N SER A 213 5.78 22.07 5.22
CA SER A 213 5.29 21.26 6.32
C SER A 213 6.42 20.50 7.00
N PHE A 214 6.33 20.44 8.29
CA PHE A 214 7.07 19.53 9.15
C PHE A 214 6.09 18.65 9.88
N SER A 215 6.28 17.35 9.85
CA SER A 215 5.51 16.40 10.64
C SER A 215 6.43 15.50 11.46
N MET A 216 5.95 15.10 12.62
CA MET A 216 6.60 14.10 13.45
C MET A 216 5.58 13.12 14.00
N LYS A 217 5.95 11.84 14.05
CA LYS A 217 5.16 10.79 14.66
C LYS A 217 6.08 9.90 15.51
N SER A 218 5.67 9.69 16.75
CA SER A 218 6.34 8.77 17.64
C SER A 218 5.33 7.77 18.19
N VAL A 219 5.61 6.48 18.04
CA VAL A 219 4.74 5.39 18.50
C VAL A 219 5.57 4.38 19.28
N TRP A 220 5.05 3.95 20.41
CA TRP A 220 5.61 2.91 21.27
C TRP A 220 4.68 1.71 21.29
N SER A 221 5.20 0.54 20.98
CA SER A 221 4.49 -0.73 21.13
C SER A 221 4.41 -1.07 22.62
N LEU A 222 3.23 -1.08 23.18
CA LEU A 222 3.01 -1.45 24.60
C LEU A 222 2.92 -2.97 24.75
N ASN A 223 2.26 -3.63 23.78
CA ASN A 223 2.17 -5.08 23.66
C ASN A 223 1.72 -5.45 22.22
N GLU A 224 1.33 -6.70 21.98
CA GLU A 224 0.93 -7.19 20.65
C GLU A 224 -0.32 -6.50 20.08
N LYS A 225 -1.12 -5.81 20.89
CA LYS A 225 -2.40 -5.19 20.49
C LYS A 225 -2.52 -3.71 20.84
N TRP A 226 -1.71 -3.19 21.74
CA TRP A 226 -1.79 -1.81 22.17
C TRP A 226 -0.53 -1.04 21.79
N SER A 227 -0.73 0.15 21.27
CA SER A 227 0.33 1.14 21.13
C SER A 227 -0.12 2.51 21.62
N ALA A 228 0.83 3.31 22.06
CA ALA A 228 0.64 4.70 22.42
C ALA A 228 1.66 5.56 21.73
N GLY A 229 1.35 6.83 21.54
CA GLY A 229 2.26 7.72 20.84
C GLY A 229 1.81 9.16 20.87
N PHE A 230 2.45 9.95 20.06
CA PHE A 230 1.99 11.28 19.71
C PHE A 230 2.35 11.61 18.26
N SER A 231 1.55 12.49 17.68
CA SER A 231 1.87 13.17 16.44
C SER A 231 1.92 14.67 16.64
N GLY A 232 2.81 15.33 15.95
CA GLY A 232 2.93 16.78 15.96
C GLY A 232 3.28 17.27 14.56
N GLY A 233 3.04 18.55 14.33
CA GLY A 233 3.41 19.14 13.05
C GLY A 233 3.31 20.66 13.06
N ALA A 234 4.02 21.26 12.12
CA ALA A 234 3.95 22.69 11.83
C ALA A 234 3.86 22.88 10.33
N SER A 235 3.04 23.81 9.86
CA SER A 235 2.92 24.05 8.42
C SER A 235 2.48 25.48 8.08
N SER A 236 2.76 25.87 6.84
CA SER A 236 2.26 27.05 6.16
C SER A 236 1.71 26.60 4.80
N ASP A 237 0.54 27.08 4.39
CA ASP A 237 -0.08 26.74 3.11
C ASP A 237 -0.93 27.91 2.62
N THR A 238 -0.51 28.54 1.53
CA THR A 238 -1.23 29.69 0.95
C THR A 238 -2.59 29.32 0.40
N TYR A 239 -2.77 28.07 -0.07
CA TYR A 239 -4.07 27.58 -0.56
C TYR A 239 -5.10 27.47 0.56
N GLN A 240 -4.68 27.00 1.73
CA GLN A 240 -5.53 26.86 2.90
C GLN A 240 -5.66 28.13 3.75
N ASN A 241 -5.18 29.29 3.27
CA ASN A 241 -5.16 30.54 4.05
C ASN A 241 -4.37 30.44 5.36
N ILE A 242 -3.36 29.57 5.44
CA ILE A 242 -2.55 29.33 6.64
C ILE A 242 -1.19 29.99 6.47
N ASP A 243 -0.92 31.04 7.22
CA ASP A 243 0.42 31.61 7.38
C ASP A 243 1.31 30.69 8.20
N PHE A 244 0.80 30.26 9.36
CA PHE A 244 1.47 29.31 10.23
C PHE A 244 0.47 28.55 11.09
N ARG A 245 0.65 27.23 11.22
CA ARG A 245 -0.07 26.40 12.18
C ARG A 245 0.87 25.37 12.79
N TYR A 246 0.57 24.96 14.02
CA TYR A 246 1.17 23.78 14.63
C TYR A 246 0.13 23.01 15.44
N HIS A 247 0.42 21.74 15.73
CA HIS A 247 -0.39 20.90 16.58
C HIS A 247 0.44 19.83 17.28
N ILE A 248 -0.05 19.36 18.41
CA ILE A 248 0.49 18.24 19.17
C ILE A 248 -0.71 17.37 19.62
N LEU A 249 -0.68 16.08 19.27
CA LEU A 249 -1.76 15.12 19.42
C LEU A 249 -1.24 13.82 20.05
N PRO A 250 -1.27 13.65 21.38
CA PRO A 250 -1.18 12.34 22.02
C PRO A 250 -2.19 11.37 21.42
N ALA A 251 -1.81 10.09 21.33
CA ALA A 251 -2.57 9.05 20.68
C ALA A 251 -2.50 7.73 21.43
N ILE A 252 -3.57 6.97 21.35
CA ILE A 252 -3.63 5.56 21.74
C ILE A 252 -4.30 4.77 20.64
N GLU A 253 -3.82 3.55 20.43
CA GLU A 253 -4.33 2.65 19.39
C GLU A 253 -4.51 1.25 19.95
N TYR A 254 -5.59 0.60 19.54
CA TYR A 254 -5.87 -0.80 19.82
C TYR A 254 -6.05 -1.57 18.51
N SER A 255 -5.30 -2.66 18.36
CA SER A 255 -5.44 -3.60 17.26
C SER A 255 -6.22 -4.84 17.70
N PHE A 256 -7.27 -5.19 16.99
CA PHE A 256 -8.07 -6.39 17.26
C PHE A 256 -7.28 -7.67 16.97
N PHE A 257 -6.39 -7.61 15.98
CA PHE A 257 -5.46 -8.69 15.64
C PHE A 257 -4.05 -8.34 16.13
N PRO A 258 -3.21 -9.33 16.43
CA PRO A 258 -1.79 -9.07 16.71
C PRO A 258 -1.12 -8.30 15.57
N TYR A 259 -0.24 -7.33 15.89
CA TYR A 259 0.42 -6.51 14.87
C TYR A 259 1.26 -7.30 13.86
N ASN A 260 1.73 -8.50 14.19
CA ASN A 260 2.48 -9.35 13.26
C ASN A 260 1.60 -9.91 12.12
N GLU A 261 0.28 -9.85 12.23
CA GLU A 261 -0.66 -10.31 11.20
C GLU A 261 -1.05 -9.22 10.20
N PHE A 262 -0.57 -7.99 10.34
CA PHE A 262 -0.96 -6.82 9.54
C PHE A 262 -0.84 -6.99 8.01
N VAL A 263 -0.02 -7.94 7.55
CA VAL A 263 0.13 -8.24 6.13
C VAL A 263 -1.17 -8.81 5.54
N ARG A 264 -1.85 -9.68 6.30
CA ARG A 264 -3.07 -10.38 5.86
C ARG A 264 -4.34 -9.80 6.41
N ARG A 265 -4.32 -9.38 7.68
CA ARG A 265 -5.46 -8.81 8.37
C ARG A 265 -5.04 -7.78 9.39
N GLU A 266 -5.69 -6.66 9.32
CA GLU A 266 -5.52 -5.54 10.22
C GLU A 266 -6.88 -4.98 10.55
N MET A 267 -7.13 -4.68 11.81
CA MET A 267 -8.30 -3.96 12.26
C MET A 267 -7.88 -3.17 13.49
N VAL A 268 -7.87 -1.85 13.37
CA VAL A 268 -7.39 -0.96 14.43
C VAL A 268 -8.38 0.15 14.71
N ILE A 269 -8.47 0.53 15.97
CA ILE A 269 -9.13 1.75 16.40
C ILE A 269 -8.11 2.65 17.07
N ASN A 270 -8.09 3.92 16.69
CA ASN A 270 -7.19 4.90 17.29
C ASN A 270 -7.96 6.13 17.78
N TYR A 271 -7.48 6.70 18.87
CA TYR A 271 -7.97 7.95 19.42
C TYR A 271 -6.82 8.91 19.61
N ARG A 272 -7.02 10.15 19.17
CA ARG A 272 -6.06 11.26 19.34
C ARG A 272 -6.77 12.46 19.88
N ILE A 273 -6.15 13.16 20.79
CA ILE A 273 -6.69 14.40 21.36
C ILE A 273 -5.52 15.37 21.55
N GLY A 274 -5.73 16.65 21.36
CA GLY A 274 -4.65 17.59 21.60
C GLY A 274 -4.98 19.01 21.24
N TYR A 275 -3.91 19.77 21.15
CA TYR A 275 -3.92 21.21 20.99
C TYR A 275 -3.26 21.61 19.67
N GLY A 276 -3.78 22.66 19.05
CA GLY A 276 -3.19 23.32 17.88
C GLY A 276 -3.39 24.84 17.94
N TYR A 277 -2.49 25.53 17.27
CA TYR A 277 -2.56 26.97 17.03
C TYR A 277 -2.59 27.23 15.53
N ARG A 278 -3.35 28.23 15.10
CA ARG A 278 -3.46 28.67 13.72
C ARG A 278 -3.30 30.18 13.62
N ASN A 279 -2.46 30.63 12.68
CA ASN A 279 -2.36 32.01 12.23
C ASN A 279 -2.72 32.03 10.74
N TYR A 280 -3.64 32.89 10.35
CA TYR A 280 -4.20 32.98 9.02
C TYR A 280 -3.58 34.12 8.23
N ILE A 281 -3.46 33.97 6.92
CA ILE A 281 -2.96 35.03 6.00
C ILE A 281 -4.00 36.14 5.89
N GLU A 282 -5.28 35.79 5.74
CA GLU A 282 -6.41 36.68 5.68
C GLU A 282 -7.45 36.31 6.77
N LYS A 283 -8.27 37.25 7.19
CA LYS A 283 -9.37 36.96 8.11
C LYS A 283 -10.29 35.86 7.56
N THR A 284 -10.62 34.91 8.41
CA THR A 284 -11.53 33.82 8.06
C THR A 284 -12.99 34.28 8.05
N ILE A 285 -13.89 33.44 7.52
CA ILE A 285 -15.34 33.65 7.55
C ILE A 285 -15.90 33.80 8.99
N TYR A 286 -15.10 33.42 10.00
CA TYR A 286 -15.41 33.59 11.43
C TYR A 286 -14.76 34.84 12.03
N ASP A 287 -14.30 35.79 11.20
CA ASP A 287 -13.62 37.04 11.60
C ASP A 287 -12.36 36.84 12.45
N LYS A 288 -11.64 35.71 12.24
CA LYS A 288 -10.40 35.37 12.97
C LYS A 288 -9.17 35.51 12.09
N LEU A 289 -8.09 36.07 12.65
CA LEU A 289 -6.75 36.03 12.08
C LEU A 289 -5.87 34.98 12.75
N LYS A 290 -6.21 34.57 13.98
CA LYS A 290 -5.51 33.54 14.73
C LYS A 290 -6.48 32.88 15.71
N GLU A 291 -6.23 31.63 16.02
CA GLU A 291 -7.00 30.89 17.01
C GLU A 291 -6.24 29.69 17.59
N ASP A 292 -6.60 29.39 18.84
CA ASP A 292 -6.23 28.15 19.50
C ASP A 292 -7.33 27.13 19.28
N VAL A 293 -6.98 25.89 19.01
CA VAL A 293 -7.93 24.81 18.74
C VAL A 293 -7.60 23.60 19.60
N TYR A 294 -8.61 23.07 20.28
CA TYR A 294 -8.54 21.79 20.94
C TYR A 294 -9.33 20.80 20.10
N VAL A 295 -8.69 19.74 19.67
CA VAL A 295 -9.24 18.83 18.67
C VAL A 295 -9.09 17.39 19.11
N HIS A 296 -10.06 16.58 18.77
CA HIS A 296 -9.94 15.14 18.90
C HIS A 296 -10.29 14.41 17.61
N PHE A 297 -9.71 13.20 17.47
CA PHE A 297 -9.90 12.32 16.32
C PHE A 297 -10.20 10.92 16.81
N VAL A 298 -11.11 10.26 16.12
CA VAL A 298 -11.34 8.82 16.22
C VAL A 298 -11.11 8.23 14.84
N GLY A 299 -10.31 7.19 14.75
CA GLY A 299 -10.06 6.45 13.51
C GLY A 299 -10.36 4.98 13.69
N PHE A 300 -10.98 4.36 12.70
CA PHE A 300 -11.17 2.93 12.59
C PHE A 300 -10.72 2.49 11.20
N GLU A 301 -9.73 1.63 11.16
CA GLU A 301 -9.14 1.15 9.91
C GLU A 301 -9.21 -0.36 9.85
N THR A 302 -9.59 -0.91 8.70
CA THR A 302 -9.54 -2.34 8.47
C THR A 302 -8.90 -2.66 7.13
N ARG A 303 -8.12 -3.74 7.12
CA ARG A 303 -7.54 -4.32 5.92
C ARG A 303 -7.57 -5.84 6.01
N PHE A 304 -8.21 -6.45 5.02
CA PHE A 304 -8.21 -7.89 4.87
C PHE A 304 -7.70 -8.25 3.48
N ARG A 305 -6.66 -9.06 3.43
CA ARG A 305 -6.08 -9.60 2.19
C ARG A 305 -6.16 -11.12 2.25
N GLN A 306 -7.00 -11.67 1.41
CA GLN A 306 -7.31 -13.08 1.40
C GLN A 306 -7.27 -13.64 -0.03
N PRO A 307 -7.17 -14.96 -0.24
CA PRO A 307 -7.22 -15.55 -1.58
C PRO A 307 -8.45 -15.15 -2.40
N TRP A 308 -9.58 -14.88 -1.75
CA TRP A 308 -10.82 -14.46 -2.42
C TRP A 308 -10.86 -12.96 -2.76
N GLY A 309 -9.98 -12.15 -2.19
CA GLY A 309 -9.94 -10.72 -2.48
C GLY A 309 -9.34 -9.87 -1.39
N GLU A 310 -9.53 -8.56 -1.52
CA GLU A 310 -9.04 -7.54 -0.61
C GLU A 310 -10.16 -6.57 -0.21
N ILE A 311 -10.20 -6.22 1.07
CA ILE A 311 -11.09 -5.22 1.66
C ILE A 311 -10.21 -4.23 2.41
N ASN A 312 -10.38 -2.94 2.10
CA ASN A 312 -9.80 -1.84 2.85
C ASN A 312 -10.93 -0.88 3.21
N THR A 313 -11.05 -0.52 4.47
CA THR A 313 -12.04 0.45 4.94
C THR A 313 -11.40 1.34 5.98
N ASN A 314 -11.67 2.63 5.89
CA ASN A 314 -11.25 3.65 6.83
C ASN A 314 -12.46 4.52 7.20
N LEU A 315 -12.71 4.65 8.48
CA LEU A 315 -13.69 5.57 9.04
C LEU A 315 -12.96 6.49 10.01
N SER A 316 -13.02 7.79 9.77
CA SER A 316 -12.38 8.78 10.65
C SER A 316 -13.32 9.92 10.95
N GLY A 317 -13.28 10.34 12.21
CA GLY A 317 -14.02 11.48 12.71
C GLY A 317 -13.09 12.47 13.39
N LYS A 318 -13.32 13.75 13.16
CA LYS A 318 -12.62 14.86 13.82
C LYS A 318 -13.65 15.86 14.33
N SER A 319 -13.46 16.40 15.54
CA SER A 319 -14.24 17.50 16.07
C SER A 319 -13.40 18.41 16.95
N PHE A 320 -13.85 19.66 17.11
CA PHE A 320 -13.20 20.65 17.97
C PHE A 320 -13.93 20.69 19.32
N LEU A 321 -13.18 20.54 20.41
CA LEU A 321 -13.75 20.47 21.76
C LEU A 321 -14.46 21.76 22.22
N GLN A 322 -13.97 22.92 21.72
CA GLN A 322 -14.60 24.22 22.01
C GLN A 322 -15.83 24.53 21.13
N ASP A 323 -16.02 23.81 20.02
CA ASP A 323 -17.16 23.96 19.12
C ASP A 323 -17.43 22.62 18.40
N PRO A 324 -18.18 21.72 19.06
CA PRO A 324 -18.45 20.38 18.52
C PRO A 324 -19.29 20.36 17.24
N GLU A 325 -19.93 21.47 16.87
CA GLU A 325 -20.65 21.61 15.59
C GLU A 325 -19.68 21.67 14.41
N LYS A 326 -18.41 21.99 14.70
CA LYS A 326 -17.31 21.98 13.75
C LYS A 326 -16.64 20.62 13.75
N TYR A 327 -17.06 19.77 12.84
CA TYR A 327 -16.58 18.41 12.71
C TYR A 327 -16.38 17.98 11.26
N SER A 328 -15.61 16.94 11.05
CA SER A 328 -15.60 16.19 9.80
C SER A 328 -15.73 14.70 10.08
N LEU A 329 -16.45 14.01 9.21
CA LEU A 329 -16.59 12.56 9.21
C LEU A 329 -16.29 12.06 7.82
N ARG A 330 -15.29 11.18 7.71
CA ARG A 330 -14.89 10.59 6.44
C ARG A 330 -14.98 9.08 6.52
N PHE A 331 -15.64 8.50 5.56
CA PHE A 331 -15.69 7.07 5.32
C PHE A 331 -15.17 6.81 3.92
N ASP A 332 -14.13 6.01 3.80
CA ASP A 332 -13.66 5.49 2.53
C ASP A 332 -13.55 3.96 2.58
N SER A 333 -13.95 3.31 1.53
CA SER A 333 -13.87 1.86 1.44
C SER A 333 -13.59 1.41 0.02
N TRP A 334 -12.78 0.36 -0.08
CA TRP A 334 -12.45 -0.27 -1.33
C TRP A 334 -12.43 -1.79 -1.17
N PHE A 335 -13.16 -2.46 -2.06
CA PHE A 335 -13.32 -3.89 -2.13
C PHE A 335 -12.87 -4.39 -3.50
N SER A 336 -12.14 -5.49 -3.53
CA SER A 336 -11.85 -6.23 -4.74
C SER A 336 -12.08 -7.70 -4.48
N ILE A 337 -13.19 -8.24 -4.93
CA ILE A 337 -13.66 -9.57 -4.57
C ILE A 337 -13.77 -10.41 -5.83
N ARG A 338 -13.23 -11.62 -5.78
CA ARG A 338 -13.46 -12.67 -6.76
C ARG A 338 -14.76 -13.38 -6.43
N VAL A 339 -15.76 -13.23 -7.30
CA VAL A 339 -17.11 -13.79 -7.09
C VAL A 339 -17.16 -15.26 -7.51
N PHE A 340 -16.57 -15.57 -8.67
CA PHE A 340 -16.39 -16.92 -9.19
C PHE A 340 -15.25 -16.93 -10.22
N GLU A 341 -15.01 -18.08 -10.84
CA GLU A 341 -13.95 -18.25 -11.85
C GLU A 341 -14.01 -17.18 -12.94
N GLY A 342 -12.91 -16.44 -13.09
CA GLY A 342 -12.80 -15.37 -14.08
C GLY A 342 -13.53 -14.07 -13.74
N LEU A 343 -14.51 -14.03 -12.81
CA LEU A 343 -15.23 -12.82 -12.46
C LEU A 343 -14.72 -12.17 -11.18
N SER A 344 -14.31 -10.93 -11.30
CA SER A 344 -13.94 -10.07 -10.16
C SER A 344 -14.78 -8.80 -10.16
N VAL A 345 -15.22 -8.40 -8.98
CA VAL A 345 -15.96 -7.15 -8.72
C VAL A 345 -15.08 -6.24 -7.89
N ARG A 346 -14.98 -4.98 -8.30
CA ARG A 346 -14.31 -3.91 -7.56
C ARG A 346 -15.34 -2.83 -7.23
N LEU A 347 -15.44 -2.51 -5.96
CA LEU A 347 -16.29 -1.44 -5.46
C LEU A 347 -15.42 -0.50 -4.66
N GLY A 348 -15.55 0.79 -4.89
CA GLY A 348 -14.88 1.83 -4.12
C GLY A 348 -15.84 2.97 -3.85
N GLY A 349 -15.69 3.62 -2.73
CA GLY A 349 -16.49 4.78 -2.40
C GLY A 349 -15.88 5.60 -1.28
N GLU A 350 -16.13 6.89 -1.36
CA GLU A 350 -15.76 7.87 -0.35
C GLU A 350 -16.97 8.75 -0.04
N LEU A 351 -17.23 8.93 1.24
CA LEU A 351 -18.22 9.85 1.78
C LEU A 351 -17.55 10.73 2.81
N GLU A 352 -17.64 12.05 2.65
CA GLU A 352 -17.09 12.98 3.62
C GLU A 352 -18.15 14.06 3.95
N LEU A 353 -18.38 14.26 5.24
CA LEU A 353 -19.13 15.39 5.78
C LEU A 353 -18.13 16.39 6.33
N ILE A 354 -18.20 17.64 5.84
CA ILE A 354 -17.18 18.66 6.07
C ILE A 354 -17.83 19.86 6.73
N ARG A 355 -17.61 20.05 8.03
CA ARG A 355 -18.05 21.24 8.79
C ARG A 355 -16.92 21.86 9.60
N ASP A 356 -15.67 21.53 9.26
CA ASP A 356 -14.48 21.87 10.02
C ASP A 356 -13.50 22.80 9.27
N GLN A 357 -13.97 23.44 8.21
CA GLN A 357 -13.19 24.39 7.41
C GLN A 357 -13.05 25.73 8.14
N LEU A 358 -12.21 25.79 9.16
CA LEU A 358 -11.97 27.01 9.96
C LEU A 358 -11.17 28.08 9.21
N SER A 359 -10.41 27.71 8.19
CA SER A 359 -9.46 28.55 7.50
C SER A 359 -10.01 29.31 6.29
N LEU A 360 -11.27 29.08 5.92
CA LEU A 360 -11.85 29.73 4.77
C LEU A 360 -11.76 31.26 4.88
N PRO A 361 -11.21 31.97 3.83
CA PRO A 361 -11.08 33.42 3.87
C PRO A 361 -12.46 34.12 3.77
N MET A 362 -12.60 35.25 4.44
CA MET A 362 -13.86 36.01 4.47
C MET A 362 -14.27 36.62 3.12
N ARG A 363 -13.31 36.83 2.22
CA ARG A 363 -13.57 37.38 0.89
C ARG A 363 -14.21 36.36 -0.03
N ASN A 364 -15.16 36.80 -0.85
CA ASN A 364 -15.64 35.99 -1.96
C ASN A 364 -14.48 35.60 -2.86
N VAL A 365 -14.42 34.32 -3.17
CA VAL A 365 -13.41 33.78 -4.08
C VAL A 365 -13.71 34.30 -5.48
N SER A 366 -12.74 34.92 -6.14
CA SER A 366 -12.89 35.39 -7.51
C SER A 366 -12.97 34.21 -8.49
N ILE A 367 -13.48 34.45 -9.69
CA ILE A 367 -13.51 33.42 -10.75
C ILE A 367 -12.06 32.96 -11.07
N GLU A 368 -11.12 33.89 -11.04
CA GLU A 368 -9.70 33.60 -11.22
C GLU A 368 -9.14 32.68 -10.13
N ASP A 369 -9.44 32.97 -8.86
CA ASP A 369 -9.05 32.12 -7.71
C ASP A 369 -9.60 30.71 -7.84
N LEU A 370 -10.83 30.56 -8.34
CA LEU A 370 -11.49 29.27 -8.61
C LEU A 370 -10.80 28.51 -9.74
N LEU A 371 -10.65 29.13 -10.90
CA LEU A 371 -10.07 28.52 -12.09
C LEU A 371 -8.62 28.09 -11.87
N LEU A 372 -7.87 28.90 -11.10
CA LEU A 372 -6.47 28.65 -10.79
C LEU A 372 -6.27 27.82 -9.51
N GLN A 373 -7.34 27.40 -8.86
CA GLN A 373 -7.30 26.66 -7.60
C GLN A 373 -6.40 27.34 -6.54
N GLN A 374 -6.51 28.66 -6.42
CA GLN A 374 -5.67 29.44 -5.52
C GLN A 374 -6.13 29.39 -4.06
N LYS A 375 -7.42 29.19 -3.84
CA LYS A 375 -8.05 29.21 -2.50
C LYS A 375 -8.97 27.99 -2.31
N GLU A 376 -9.00 27.52 -1.08
CA GLU A 376 -9.95 26.52 -0.64
C GLU A 376 -11.39 27.06 -0.68
N ILE A 377 -12.32 26.23 -1.15
CA ILE A 377 -13.73 26.56 -1.30
C ILE A 377 -14.53 25.85 -0.21
N ALA A 378 -15.60 26.49 0.25
CA ALA A 378 -16.54 25.86 1.16
C ALA A 378 -17.18 24.62 0.51
N THR A 379 -17.08 23.49 1.22
CA THR A 379 -17.65 22.23 0.78
C THR A 379 -18.31 21.57 1.99
N ASP A 380 -19.59 21.27 1.92
CA ASP A 380 -20.33 20.66 3.03
C ASP A 380 -20.20 19.13 3.04
N PHE A 381 -20.09 18.55 1.85
CA PHE A 381 -19.93 17.12 1.69
C PHE A 381 -19.18 16.78 0.40
N PHE A 382 -18.55 15.63 0.41
CA PHE A 382 -17.95 15.04 -0.79
C PHE A 382 -18.41 13.58 -0.89
N THR A 383 -18.75 13.14 -2.10
CA THR A 383 -19.06 11.74 -2.38
C THR A 383 -18.40 11.29 -3.66
N GLU A 384 -17.81 10.13 -3.62
CA GLU A 384 -17.30 9.46 -4.80
C GLU A 384 -17.71 7.98 -4.75
N PHE A 385 -18.09 7.42 -5.89
CA PHE A 385 -18.44 6.03 -6.02
C PHE A 385 -17.85 5.44 -7.30
N ARG A 386 -17.20 4.27 -7.17
CA ARG A 386 -16.54 3.57 -8.27
C ARG A 386 -17.00 2.12 -8.31
N ILE A 387 -17.41 1.66 -9.49
CA ILE A 387 -17.74 0.26 -9.74
C ILE A 387 -16.85 -0.24 -10.89
N GLY A 388 -16.27 -1.40 -10.72
CA GLY A 388 -15.50 -2.08 -11.75
C GLY A 388 -15.88 -3.56 -11.80
N LEU A 389 -16.10 -4.06 -12.99
CA LEU A 389 -16.30 -5.48 -13.27
C LEU A 389 -15.17 -5.95 -14.18
N SER A 390 -14.61 -7.09 -13.90
CA SER A 390 -13.63 -7.74 -14.76
C SER A 390 -14.00 -9.20 -14.92
N TYR A 391 -14.25 -9.61 -16.15
CA TYR A 391 -14.52 -11.01 -16.48
C TYR A 391 -13.48 -11.48 -17.49
N THR A 392 -12.68 -12.45 -17.07
CA THR A 392 -11.64 -13.07 -17.88
C THR A 392 -12.05 -14.48 -18.22
N PHE A 393 -12.15 -14.78 -19.51
CA PHE A 393 -12.51 -16.10 -20.03
C PHE A 393 -11.60 -16.51 -21.18
N GLY A 394 -11.61 -17.78 -21.57
CA GLY A 394 -10.78 -18.30 -22.64
C GLY A 394 -9.68 -19.23 -22.14
N SER A 395 -8.54 -19.27 -22.82
CA SER A 395 -7.46 -20.20 -22.44
C SER A 395 -6.85 -19.86 -21.10
N ALA A 396 -6.98 -20.77 -20.15
CA ALA A 396 -6.34 -20.66 -18.83
C ALA A 396 -4.82 -20.88 -18.88
N TYR A 397 -4.32 -21.52 -19.93
CA TYR A 397 -2.92 -21.94 -20.09
C TYR A 397 -2.13 -21.11 -21.10
N ASN A 398 -2.72 -20.03 -21.65
CA ASN A 398 -2.01 -19.18 -22.61
C ASN A 398 -1.01 -18.27 -21.88
N ASN A 399 0.25 -18.67 -21.86
CA ASN A 399 1.37 -17.95 -21.23
C ASN A 399 2.39 -17.41 -22.24
N TYR A 400 2.04 -17.38 -23.53
CA TYR A 400 2.93 -16.84 -24.54
C TYR A 400 3.17 -15.34 -24.35
N LEU A 401 4.45 -14.97 -24.28
CA LEU A 401 4.90 -13.58 -24.25
C LEU A 401 5.34 -13.17 -25.64
N ASN A 402 4.66 -12.21 -26.23
CA ASN A 402 5.01 -11.67 -27.53
C ASN A 402 4.96 -10.14 -27.48
N SER A 403 6.11 -9.50 -27.55
CA SER A 403 6.28 -8.04 -27.56
C SER A 403 6.25 -7.43 -28.97
N ARG A 404 5.96 -8.24 -29.99
CA ARG A 404 5.89 -7.76 -31.38
C ARG A 404 4.59 -6.96 -31.57
N LEU A 405 4.67 -5.92 -32.38
CA LEU A 405 3.50 -5.14 -32.83
C LEU A 405 2.63 -5.98 -33.76
#